data_a66ceb799dcb6037dc4d7910ea1b5ccc
#
_entry.id   a66ceb799dcb6037dc4d7910ea1b5ccc
#
_cell.length_a   1.000
_cell.length_b   1.000
_cell.length_c   1.000
_cell.angle_alpha   90.00
_cell.angle_beta   90.00
_cell.angle_gamma   90.00
#
_symmetry.space_group_name_H-M   'P 1'
#
loop_
_entity.id
_entity.type
_entity.pdbx_description
1 polymer ?
#
loop_
_entity_poly.entity_id
_entity_poly.type
_entity_poly.pdbx_seq_one_letter_code
_entity_poly.pdbx_strand_id
1 'polypeptide(L)'
;GASTDTQDREGEVTARSDARPSREAVEAALSAFVGEIEQVPPKYSAIKVNGERAYDLAREGEDFELQGRPVTVYSAEVTQMPDSDHTTIHVTSGKGFYVRALARDLAFDLGCEGHISALRRTRVGAFTLEEAVTPDALEAMDGPPAREGALLPLEAALEDVPPVELAPGDAAAIRQGRAVKLLPHAMENWRADVRSDRED
;
A
#
# COMPACT_ATOMS: atom_id res chain seq x y z
N GLY A 1 -6.72 12.57 -19.40
CA GLY A 1 -6.43 13.80 -20.01
C GLY A 1 -6.36 15.04 -19.12
N ALA A 2 -6.22 14.91 -17.75
CA ALA A 2 -6.00 16.05 -16.87
C ALA A 2 -5.14 15.64 -15.69
N SER A 3 -4.20 16.49 -15.28
CA SER A 3 -3.44 16.40 -14.04
C SER A 3 -3.99 17.35 -13.00
N THR A 4 -3.88 16.99 -11.73
CA THR A 4 -4.24 17.84 -10.60
C THR A 4 -3.04 18.03 -9.68
N ASP A 5 -3.04 19.06 -8.87
CA ASP A 5 -1.99 19.37 -7.91
C ASP A 5 -1.81 18.27 -6.85
N THR A 6 -2.92 17.63 -6.39
CA THR A 6 -2.90 16.51 -5.46
C THR A 6 -2.69 15.15 -6.13
N GLN A 7 -2.70 15.09 -7.47
CA GLN A 7 -2.63 13.87 -8.30
C GLN A 7 -3.85 12.94 -8.10
N ASP A 8 -4.94 13.45 -7.56
CA ASP A 8 -6.24 12.80 -7.44
C ASP A 8 -7.39 13.77 -7.79
N ARG A 9 -8.62 13.27 -7.77
CA ARG A 9 -9.80 14.04 -8.20
C ARG A 9 -10.18 15.21 -7.28
N GLU A 10 -9.61 15.30 -6.10
CA GLU A 10 -9.94 16.33 -5.11
C GLU A 10 -9.09 17.60 -5.33
N GLY A 11 -8.02 17.50 -6.11
CA GLY A 11 -7.14 18.61 -6.44
C GLY A 11 -7.65 19.51 -7.57
N GLU A 12 -7.04 20.68 -7.67
CA GLU A 12 -7.28 21.61 -8.77
C GLU A 12 -6.54 21.15 -10.03
N VAL A 13 -7.18 21.31 -11.19
CA VAL A 13 -6.59 20.92 -12.48
C VAL A 13 -5.43 21.85 -12.81
N THR A 14 -4.23 21.28 -12.97
CA THR A 14 -2.99 22.00 -13.30
C THR A 14 -2.63 21.95 -14.78
N ALA A 15 -2.98 20.85 -15.46
CA ALA A 15 -2.69 20.67 -16.88
C ALA A 15 -3.75 19.79 -17.57
N ARG A 16 -3.86 19.91 -18.90
CA ARG A 16 -4.75 19.11 -19.73
C ARG A 16 -4.04 18.63 -20.98
N SER A 17 -4.43 17.45 -21.47
CA SER A 17 -3.97 16.85 -22.71
C SER A 17 -5.15 16.24 -23.46
N ASP A 18 -5.16 16.36 -24.79
CA ASP A 18 -6.11 15.68 -25.68
C ASP A 18 -5.65 14.27 -26.07
N ALA A 19 -4.41 13.90 -25.73
CA ALA A 19 -3.89 12.56 -25.99
C ALA A 19 -4.68 11.49 -25.24
N ARG A 20 -5.05 10.43 -25.96
CA ARG A 20 -5.79 9.27 -25.44
C ARG A 20 -5.05 8.00 -25.87
N PRO A 21 -4.12 7.51 -25.05
CA PRO A 21 -3.37 6.30 -25.36
C PRO A 21 -4.28 5.09 -25.53
N SER A 22 -3.91 4.19 -26.45
CA SER A 22 -4.64 2.93 -26.62
C SER A 22 -4.35 1.99 -25.44
N ARG A 23 -5.18 0.95 -25.29
CA ARG A 23 -4.98 -0.09 -24.27
C ARG A 23 -3.60 -0.72 -24.37
N GLU A 24 -3.18 -1.07 -25.57
CA GLU A 24 -1.87 -1.70 -25.84
C GLU A 24 -0.71 -0.76 -25.45
N ALA A 25 -0.86 0.53 -25.68
CA ALA A 25 0.15 1.52 -25.28
C ALA A 25 0.24 1.64 -23.76
N VAL A 26 -0.90 1.65 -23.06
CA VAL A 26 -0.95 1.68 -21.59
C VAL A 26 -0.35 0.41 -21.00
N GLU A 27 -0.71 -0.78 -21.50
CA GLU A 27 -0.17 -2.07 -21.04
C GLU A 27 1.34 -2.16 -21.26
N ALA A 28 1.83 -1.70 -22.42
CA ALA A 28 3.26 -1.67 -22.72
C ALA A 28 4.04 -0.76 -21.76
N ALA A 29 3.55 0.48 -21.54
CA ALA A 29 4.19 1.42 -20.62
C ALA A 29 4.12 0.93 -19.16
N LEU A 30 2.97 0.34 -18.75
CA LEU A 30 2.77 -0.16 -17.39
C LEU A 30 3.77 -1.26 -17.02
N SER A 31 4.24 -2.06 -17.97
CA SER A 31 5.21 -3.11 -17.73
C SER A 31 6.55 -2.59 -17.16
N ALA A 32 6.94 -1.36 -17.47
CA ALA A 32 8.14 -0.73 -16.94
C ALA A 32 8.05 -0.38 -15.44
N PHE A 33 6.85 -0.38 -14.88
CA PHE A 33 6.60 -0.09 -13.46
C PHE A 33 6.52 -1.36 -12.60
N VAL A 34 6.79 -2.55 -13.15
CA VAL A 34 6.81 -3.81 -12.39
C VAL A 34 8.25 -4.16 -12.00
N GLY A 35 8.44 -4.60 -10.77
CA GLY A 35 9.74 -4.92 -10.18
C GLY A 35 10.18 -3.88 -9.14
N GLU A 36 11.47 -3.79 -8.89
CA GLU A 36 12.05 -2.74 -8.05
C GLU A 36 12.20 -1.46 -8.89
N ILE A 37 11.52 -0.41 -8.50
CA ILE A 37 11.54 0.88 -9.18
C ILE A 37 11.87 2.01 -8.22
N GLU A 38 12.42 3.10 -8.74
CA GLU A 38 12.55 4.35 -8.00
C GLU A 38 11.34 5.22 -8.25
N GLN A 39 10.63 5.60 -7.18
CA GLN A 39 9.43 6.42 -7.28
C GLN A 39 9.58 7.71 -6.47
N VAL A 40 9.33 8.85 -7.09
CA VAL A 40 9.22 10.15 -6.41
C VAL A 40 7.82 10.27 -5.82
N PRO A 41 7.68 10.35 -4.49
CA PRO A 41 6.37 10.46 -3.84
C PRO A 41 5.62 11.73 -4.24
N PRO A 42 4.27 11.78 -4.09
CA PRO A 42 3.52 13.01 -4.29
C PRO A 42 3.85 14.04 -3.21
N LYS A 43 3.82 15.35 -3.56
CA LYS A 43 4.02 16.45 -2.59
C LYS A 43 3.02 16.37 -1.44
N TYR A 44 1.76 16.03 -1.73
CA TYR A 44 0.73 15.79 -0.71
C TYR A 44 0.85 14.38 -0.09
N SER A 45 1.92 14.16 0.67
CA SER A 45 2.17 12.89 1.37
C SER A 45 2.61 13.11 2.82
N ALA A 46 2.53 12.05 3.63
CA ALA A 46 2.95 12.09 5.04
C ALA A 46 4.48 11.97 5.24
N ILE A 47 5.24 12.01 4.16
CA ILE A 47 6.70 11.96 4.21
C ILE A 47 7.23 13.21 4.92
N LYS A 48 8.28 13.04 5.71
CA LYS A 48 8.93 14.15 6.38
C LYS A 48 10.08 14.73 5.55
N VAL A 49 10.07 16.04 5.38
CA VAL A 49 11.15 16.84 4.80
C VAL A 49 11.65 17.77 5.90
N ASN A 50 12.90 17.64 6.30
CA ASN A 50 13.50 18.44 7.39
C ASN A 50 12.73 18.41 8.73
N GLY A 51 11.99 17.30 8.99
CA GLY A 51 11.21 17.13 10.22
C GLY A 51 9.73 17.49 10.10
N GLU A 52 9.31 18.22 9.07
CA GLU A 52 7.94 18.62 8.77
C GLU A 52 7.31 17.70 7.73
N ARG A 53 5.99 17.56 7.72
CA ARG A 53 5.32 16.69 6.75
C ARG A 53 5.19 17.38 5.40
N ALA A 54 5.48 16.68 4.31
CA ALA A 54 5.43 17.23 2.97
C ALA A 54 4.06 17.86 2.64
N TYR A 55 2.96 17.26 3.10
CA TYR A 55 1.63 17.82 2.84
C TYR A 55 1.36 19.14 3.57
N ASP A 56 1.98 19.39 4.75
CA ASP A 56 1.87 20.67 5.47
C ASP A 56 2.62 21.74 4.68
N LEU A 57 3.86 21.48 4.28
CA LEU A 57 4.67 22.37 3.44
C LEU A 57 3.96 22.69 2.11
N ALA A 58 3.36 21.68 1.47
CA ALA A 58 2.62 21.86 0.22
C ALA A 58 1.41 22.78 0.39
N ARG A 59 0.67 22.69 1.51
CA ARG A 59 -0.47 23.56 1.82
C ARG A 59 -0.05 25.00 2.12
N GLU A 60 1.13 25.18 2.70
CA GLU A 60 1.70 26.50 2.97
C GLU A 60 2.30 27.14 1.72
N GLY A 61 2.33 26.41 0.61
CA GLY A 61 2.86 26.88 -0.67
C GLY A 61 4.39 26.93 -0.70
N GLU A 62 5.05 26.23 0.20
CA GLU A 62 6.50 26.15 0.21
C GLU A 62 7.00 25.29 -0.95
N ASP A 63 8.12 25.69 -1.54
CA ASP A 63 8.76 24.91 -2.60
C ASP A 63 9.79 23.96 -1.97
N PHE A 64 9.62 22.66 -2.22
CA PHE A 64 10.49 21.59 -1.76
C PHE A 64 10.53 20.45 -2.78
N GLU A 65 11.64 19.74 -2.77
CA GLU A 65 11.81 18.55 -3.61
C GLU A 65 11.77 17.28 -2.76
N LEU A 66 11.10 16.26 -3.30
CA LEU A 66 11.09 14.91 -2.73
C LEU A 66 12.08 14.03 -3.51
N GLN A 67 12.90 13.32 -2.77
CA GLN A 67 13.82 12.35 -3.34
C GLN A 67 13.08 11.08 -3.76
N GLY A 68 13.49 10.48 -4.87
CA GLY A 68 13.06 9.14 -5.27
C GLY A 68 13.38 8.12 -4.17
N ARG A 69 12.55 7.09 -4.07
CA ARG A 69 12.72 6.00 -3.11
C ARG A 69 12.48 4.66 -3.78
N PRO A 70 13.28 3.65 -3.46
CA PRO A 70 13.04 2.31 -3.97
C PRO A 70 11.72 1.77 -3.41
N VAL A 71 10.89 1.24 -4.30
CA VAL A 71 9.63 0.57 -4.00
C VAL A 71 9.51 -0.66 -4.90
N THR A 72 8.79 -1.68 -4.43
CA THR A 72 8.56 -2.90 -5.19
C THR A 72 7.12 -2.95 -5.68
N VAL A 73 6.94 -3.21 -6.96
CA VAL A 73 5.64 -3.51 -7.58
C VAL A 73 5.69 -4.96 -8.03
N TYR A 74 4.87 -5.80 -7.40
CA TYR A 74 4.83 -7.23 -7.71
C TYR A 74 4.08 -7.52 -9.00
N SER A 75 2.98 -6.77 -9.23
CA SER A 75 2.21 -6.85 -10.47
C SER A 75 1.45 -5.57 -10.74
N ALA A 76 1.23 -5.26 -12.01
CA ALA A 76 0.36 -4.19 -12.47
C ALA A 76 -0.28 -4.60 -13.79
N GLU A 77 -1.61 -4.51 -13.88
CA GLU A 77 -2.37 -4.94 -15.06
C GLU A 77 -3.55 -4.00 -15.35
N VAL A 78 -3.83 -3.78 -16.63
CA VAL A 78 -5.03 -3.04 -17.07
C VAL A 78 -6.21 -3.99 -17.04
N THR A 79 -7.14 -3.78 -16.11
CA THR A 79 -8.34 -4.61 -15.98
C THR A 79 -9.49 -4.11 -16.84
N GLN A 80 -9.69 -2.80 -16.93
CA GLN A 80 -10.78 -2.19 -17.70
C GLN A 80 -10.35 -0.86 -18.34
N MET A 81 -10.91 -0.57 -19.50
CA MET A 81 -10.94 0.77 -20.12
C MET A 81 -12.37 1.05 -20.55
N PRO A 82 -13.21 1.58 -19.67
CA PRO A 82 -14.64 1.78 -19.95
C PRO A 82 -14.87 2.85 -21.04
N ASP A 83 -13.94 3.75 -21.19
CA ASP A 83 -13.93 4.80 -22.22
C ASP A 83 -12.49 5.28 -22.49
N SER A 84 -12.33 6.28 -23.35
CA SER A 84 -11.02 6.86 -23.70
C SER A 84 -10.37 7.68 -22.57
N ASP A 85 -11.13 8.08 -21.57
CA ASP A 85 -10.69 8.95 -20.48
C ASP A 85 -10.32 8.17 -19.22
N HIS A 86 -10.75 6.90 -19.09
CA HIS A 86 -10.59 6.11 -17.88
C HIS A 86 -9.92 4.77 -18.13
N THR A 87 -8.93 4.47 -17.33
CA THR A 87 -8.26 3.17 -17.29
C THR A 87 -8.25 2.66 -15.84
N THR A 88 -8.74 1.44 -15.63
CA THR A 88 -8.66 0.76 -14.34
C THR A 88 -7.45 -0.15 -14.33
N ILE A 89 -6.57 0.04 -13.37
CA ILE A 89 -5.35 -0.73 -13.19
C ILE A 89 -5.42 -1.44 -11.83
N HIS A 90 -5.20 -2.74 -11.84
CA HIS A 90 -4.98 -3.52 -10.63
C HIS A 90 -3.48 -3.57 -10.33
N VAL A 91 -3.08 -3.21 -9.11
CA VAL A 91 -1.67 -3.15 -8.70
C VAL A 91 -1.49 -3.90 -7.40
N THR A 92 -0.49 -4.78 -7.35
CA THR A 92 0.03 -5.37 -6.12
C THR A 92 1.44 -4.82 -5.87
N SER A 93 1.66 -4.23 -4.72
CA SER A 93 2.92 -3.56 -4.40
C SER A 93 3.33 -3.72 -2.94
N GLY A 94 4.60 -3.54 -2.68
CA GLY A 94 5.15 -3.43 -1.35
C GLY A 94 4.74 -2.15 -0.63
N LYS A 95 5.13 -2.04 0.61
CA LYS A 95 4.91 -0.84 1.44
C LYS A 95 5.65 0.38 0.86
N GLY A 96 5.06 1.56 1.04
CA GLY A 96 5.67 2.82 0.61
C GLY A 96 5.38 3.21 -0.85
N PHE A 97 4.75 2.35 -1.64
CA PHE A 97 4.30 2.65 -2.99
C PHE A 97 3.12 3.64 -3.01
N TYR A 98 3.16 4.60 -3.92
CA TYR A 98 2.12 5.61 -4.12
C TYR A 98 1.43 5.43 -5.46
N VAL A 99 0.15 5.01 -5.44
CA VAL A 99 -0.65 4.85 -6.67
C VAL A 99 -0.86 6.18 -7.41
N ARG A 100 -0.86 7.31 -6.69
CA ARG A 100 -0.92 8.65 -7.30
C ARG A 100 0.33 8.97 -8.11
N ALA A 101 1.49 8.61 -7.60
CA ALA A 101 2.74 8.75 -8.34
C ALA A 101 2.77 7.84 -9.58
N LEU A 102 2.28 6.59 -9.48
CA LEU A 102 2.13 5.71 -10.64
C LEU A 102 1.27 6.37 -11.73
N ALA A 103 0.12 6.95 -11.37
CA ALA A 103 -0.77 7.58 -12.35
C ALA A 103 -0.10 8.78 -13.04
N ARG A 104 0.63 9.61 -12.28
CA ARG A 104 1.42 10.72 -12.82
C ARG A 104 2.50 10.25 -13.78
N ASP A 105 3.33 9.29 -13.33
CA ASP A 105 4.50 8.86 -14.08
C ASP A 105 4.11 8.07 -15.33
N LEU A 106 3.09 7.20 -15.24
CA LEU A 106 2.53 6.49 -16.38
C LEU A 106 1.92 7.46 -17.42
N ALA A 107 1.18 8.48 -16.97
CA ALA A 107 0.65 9.49 -17.87
C ALA A 107 1.77 10.28 -18.57
N PHE A 108 2.81 10.64 -17.83
CA PHE A 108 3.99 11.32 -18.38
C PHE A 108 4.69 10.47 -19.46
N ASP A 109 4.93 9.19 -19.21
CA ASP A 109 5.56 8.27 -20.16
C ASP A 109 4.72 8.07 -21.43
N LEU A 110 3.39 8.17 -21.31
CA LEU A 110 2.45 8.09 -22.41
C LEU A 110 2.25 9.43 -23.15
N GLY A 111 2.94 10.50 -22.74
CA GLY A 111 2.80 11.84 -23.33
C GLY A 111 1.41 12.44 -23.12
N CYS A 112 0.75 12.10 -22.03
CA CYS A 112 -0.57 12.63 -21.67
C CYS A 112 -0.60 13.13 -20.22
N GLU A 113 -1.75 13.67 -19.81
CA GLU A 113 -2.00 14.09 -18.43
C GLU A 113 -2.94 13.09 -17.74
N GLY A 114 -2.69 12.81 -16.46
CA GLY A 114 -3.48 11.84 -15.70
C GLY A 114 -3.46 12.09 -14.20
N HIS A 115 -4.53 11.65 -13.53
CA HIS A 115 -4.66 11.63 -12.08
C HIS A 115 -5.56 10.47 -11.65
N ILE A 116 -5.56 10.14 -10.37
CA ILE A 116 -6.43 9.12 -9.80
C ILE A 116 -7.85 9.67 -9.67
N SER A 117 -8.80 9.12 -10.41
CA SER A 117 -10.23 9.45 -10.31
C SER A 117 -10.95 8.61 -9.25
N ALA A 118 -10.51 7.37 -9.01
CA ALA A 118 -11.02 6.48 -7.97
C ALA A 118 -9.92 5.52 -7.51
N LEU A 119 -9.94 5.17 -6.23
CA LEU A 119 -9.02 4.21 -5.64
C LEU A 119 -9.77 3.28 -4.70
N ARG A 120 -9.56 1.97 -4.85
CA ARG A 120 -10.06 0.97 -3.93
C ARG A 120 -8.93 0.05 -3.50
N ARG A 121 -8.65 0.03 -2.20
CA ARG A 121 -7.72 -0.94 -1.62
C ARG A 121 -8.47 -2.24 -1.34
N THR A 122 -8.01 -3.33 -1.94
CA THR A 122 -8.66 -4.64 -1.86
C THR A 122 -8.00 -5.58 -0.87
N ARG A 123 -6.70 -5.36 -0.58
CA ARG A 123 -5.92 -6.16 0.38
C ARG A 123 -4.84 -5.32 1.07
N VAL A 124 -4.56 -5.62 2.32
CA VAL A 124 -3.41 -5.08 3.09
C VAL A 124 -2.84 -6.21 3.95
N GLY A 125 -1.67 -6.73 3.59
CA GLY A 125 -1.13 -7.95 4.22
C GLY A 125 -2.12 -9.11 4.12
N ALA A 126 -2.41 -9.75 5.23
CA ALA A 126 -3.40 -10.83 5.34
C ALA A 126 -4.86 -10.36 5.19
N PHE A 127 -5.16 -9.07 5.41
CA PHE A 127 -6.53 -8.57 5.45
C PHE A 127 -7.09 -8.33 4.06
N THR A 128 -8.28 -8.87 3.77
CA THR A 128 -8.99 -8.77 2.50
C THR A 128 -10.32 -8.02 2.65
N LEU A 129 -10.93 -7.64 1.51
CA LEU A 129 -12.27 -7.04 1.52
C LEU A 129 -13.37 -8.02 1.94
N GLU A 130 -13.16 -9.31 1.78
CA GLU A 130 -14.14 -10.34 2.15
C GLU A 130 -14.34 -10.42 3.65
N GLU A 131 -13.31 -10.09 4.42
CA GLU A 131 -13.30 -10.08 5.89
C GLU A 131 -13.62 -8.68 6.46
N ALA A 132 -13.67 -7.67 5.59
CA ALA A 132 -13.89 -6.29 6.03
C ALA A 132 -15.33 -6.02 6.43
N VAL A 133 -15.50 -5.34 7.55
CA VAL A 133 -16.81 -4.88 8.04
C VAL A 133 -16.94 -3.39 7.73
N THR A 134 -18.08 -2.98 7.16
CA THR A 134 -18.34 -1.55 6.92
C THR A 134 -18.62 -0.80 8.22
N PRO A 135 -18.35 0.52 8.30
CA PRO A 135 -18.70 1.32 9.46
C PRO A 135 -20.20 1.19 9.83
N ASP A 136 -21.10 1.27 8.84
CA ASP A 136 -22.53 1.15 9.05
C ASP A 136 -22.93 -0.22 9.65
N ALA A 137 -22.30 -1.31 9.15
CA ALA A 137 -22.53 -2.64 9.69
C ALA A 137 -22.02 -2.75 11.15
N LEU A 138 -20.87 -2.14 11.45
CA LEU A 138 -20.30 -2.11 12.79
C LEU A 138 -21.16 -1.29 13.76
N GLU A 139 -21.71 -0.16 13.31
CA GLU A 139 -22.63 0.68 14.08
C GLU A 139 -23.95 -0.04 14.38
N ALA A 140 -24.45 -0.82 13.42
CA ALA A 140 -25.69 -1.60 13.57
C ALA A 140 -25.57 -2.82 14.50
N MET A 141 -24.36 -3.21 14.91
CA MET A 141 -24.14 -4.32 15.84
C MET A 141 -24.61 -3.97 17.26
N ASP A 142 -25.31 -4.92 17.89
CA ASP A 142 -25.92 -4.75 19.20
C ASP A 142 -24.89 -4.89 20.35
N GLY A 143 -24.27 -3.75 20.64
CA GLY A 143 -23.37 -3.58 21.79
C GLY A 143 -21.94 -4.13 21.62
N PRO A 144 -21.11 -3.96 22.68
CA PRO A 144 -19.71 -4.35 22.65
C PRO A 144 -19.44 -5.83 22.33
N PRO A 145 -20.17 -6.82 22.89
CA PRO A 145 -19.89 -8.22 22.59
C PRO A 145 -20.03 -8.61 21.12
N ALA A 146 -21.02 -8.03 20.41
CA ALA A 146 -21.19 -8.29 18.99
C ALA A 146 -20.06 -7.66 18.15
N ARG A 147 -19.61 -6.47 18.54
CA ARG A 147 -18.46 -5.79 17.90
C ARG A 147 -17.15 -6.49 18.15
N GLU A 148 -16.92 -7.00 19.37
CA GLU A 148 -15.76 -7.82 19.70
C GLU A 148 -15.74 -9.12 18.89
N GLY A 149 -16.90 -9.73 18.63
CA GLY A 149 -17.03 -10.91 17.79
C GLY A 149 -16.72 -10.67 16.30
N ALA A 150 -16.72 -9.41 15.85
CA ALA A 150 -16.33 -9.03 14.49
C ALA A 150 -14.81 -8.77 14.35
N LEU A 151 -14.05 -8.80 15.45
CA LEU A 151 -12.59 -8.67 15.39
C LEU A 151 -11.97 -9.98 14.94
N LEU A 152 -11.03 -9.89 14.02
CA LEU A 152 -10.15 -11.00 13.70
C LEU A 152 -9.19 -11.27 14.88
N PRO A 153 -8.73 -12.53 15.06
CA PRO A 153 -7.73 -12.85 16.08
C PRO A 153 -6.43 -12.07 15.80
N LEU A 154 -5.68 -11.77 16.86
CA LEU A 154 -4.43 -10.99 16.74
C LEU A 154 -3.42 -11.67 15.82
N GLU A 155 -3.41 -12.97 15.78
CA GLU A 155 -2.57 -13.81 14.93
C GLU A 155 -2.77 -13.53 13.44
N ALA A 156 -3.97 -13.14 13.03
CA ALA A 156 -4.23 -12.76 11.63
C ALA A 156 -3.35 -11.57 11.16
N ALA A 157 -2.99 -10.67 12.07
CA ALA A 157 -2.07 -9.56 11.77
C ALA A 157 -0.59 -9.98 11.74
N LEU A 158 -0.29 -11.19 12.15
CA LEU A 158 1.06 -11.73 12.28
C LEU A 158 1.30 -12.95 11.37
N GLU A 159 0.47 -13.14 10.35
CA GLU A 159 0.55 -14.29 9.44
C GLU A 159 1.92 -14.42 8.78
N ASP A 160 2.55 -13.29 8.44
CA ASP A 160 3.91 -13.24 7.87
C ASP A 160 5.04 -13.37 8.92
N VAL A 161 4.70 -13.58 10.21
CA VAL A 161 5.69 -13.69 11.28
C VAL A 161 5.72 -15.13 11.79
N PRO A 162 6.81 -15.89 11.54
CA PRO A 162 6.93 -17.26 11.99
C PRO A 162 6.76 -17.37 13.50
N PRO A 163 5.85 -18.23 14.01
CA PRO A 163 5.62 -18.40 15.45
C PRO A 163 6.77 -19.17 16.10
N VAL A 164 7.02 -18.88 17.37
CA VAL A 164 7.88 -19.70 18.24
C VAL A 164 7.03 -20.36 19.30
N GLU A 165 6.97 -21.68 19.29
CA GLU A 165 6.28 -22.44 20.33
C GLU A 165 7.07 -22.44 21.64
N LEU A 166 6.38 -22.13 22.72
CA LEU A 166 6.96 -22.08 24.06
C LEU A 166 6.33 -23.13 24.97
N ALA A 167 7.13 -23.72 25.84
CA ALA A 167 6.59 -24.55 26.92
C ALA A 167 5.67 -23.69 27.83
N PRO A 168 4.64 -24.29 28.45
CA PRO A 168 3.70 -23.55 29.30
C PRO A 168 4.36 -22.74 30.44
N GLY A 169 5.46 -23.22 31.00
CA GLY A 169 6.23 -22.52 32.03
C GLY A 169 6.94 -21.26 31.47
N ASP A 170 7.49 -21.37 30.28
CA ASP A 170 8.17 -20.25 29.59
C ASP A 170 7.15 -19.19 29.12
N ALA A 171 6.01 -19.63 28.62
CA ALA A 171 4.92 -18.73 28.27
C ALA A 171 4.42 -17.94 29.50
N ALA A 172 4.29 -18.58 30.66
CA ALA A 172 3.93 -17.91 31.91
C ALA A 172 5.01 -16.90 32.35
N ALA A 173 6.29 -17.24 32.18
CA ALA A 173 7.39 -16.34 32.49
C ALA A 173 7.39 -15.08 31.62
N ILE A 174 7.17 -15.23 30.29
CA ILE A 174 7.08 -14.10 29.35
C ILE A 174 5.89 -13.19 29.68
N ARG A 175 4.71 -13.74 30.00
CA ARG A 175 3.55 -12.95 30.44
C ARG A 175 3.82 -12.10 31.69
N GLN A 176 4.79 -12.50 32.51
CA GLN A 176 5.26 -11.76 33.68
C GLN A 176 6.46 -10.83 33.39
N GLY A 177 6.82 -10.66 32.13
CA GLY A 177 7.97 -9.82 31.70
C GLY A 177 9.33 -10.43 32.03
N ARG A 178 9.40 -11.74 32.33
CA ARG A 178 10.67 -12.44 32.63
C ARG A 178 11.31 -12.96 31.34
N ALA A 179 12.63 -12.87 31.24
CA ALA A 179 13.38 -13.43 30.13
C ALA A 179 13.30 -14.97 30.12
N VAL A 180 13.14 -15.52 28.91
CA VAL A 180 13.14 -16.97 28.67
C VAL A 180 14.27 -17.30 27.71
N LYS A 181 14.97 -18.41 27.95
CA LYS A 181 16.01 -18.90 27.07
C LYS A 181 15.42 -19.88 26.07
N LEU A 182 15.38 -19.46 24.78
CA LEU A 182 14.97 -20.35 23.71
C LEU A 182 16.02 -21.44 23.47
N LEU A 183 15.56 -22.66 23.27
CA LEU A 183 16.43 -23.78 22.95
C LEU A 183 16.99 -23.67 21.53
N PRO A 184 18.21 -24.14 21.24
CA PRO A 184 18.84 -24.01 19.93
C PRO A 184 17.98 -24.52 18.78
N HIS A 185 17.31 -25.66 18.93
CA HIS A 185 16.46 -26.24 17.89
C HIS A 185 15.22 -25.37 17.55
N ALA A 186 14.63 -24.70 18.56
CA ALA A 186 13.52 -23.77 18.29
C ALA A 186 14.00 -22.54 17.52
N MET A 187 15.23 -22.10 17.77
CA MET A 187 15.84 -20.99 17.02
C MET A 187 16.26 -21.38 15.60
N GLU A 188 16.69 -22.62 15.39
CA GLU A 188 17.06 -23.13 14.07
C GLU A 188 15.84 -23.25 13.17
N ASN A 189 14.75 -23.82 13.65
CA ASN A 189 13.49 -23.90 12.91
C ASN A 189 12.97 -22.50 12.56
N TRP A 190 12.88 -21.60 13.52
CA TRP A 190 12.47 -20.22 13.32
C TRP A 190 13.33 -19.48 12.27
N ARG A 191 14.67 -19.67 12.32
CA ARG A 191 15.60 -19.08 11.34
C ARG A 191 15.44 -19.66 9.94
N ALA A 192 15.07 -20.91 9.81
CA ALA A 192 14.78 -21.56 8.54
C ALA A 192 13.51 -20.97 7.92
N ASP A 193 12.44 -20.85 8.73
CA ASP A 193 11.16 -20.26 8.31
C ASP A 193 11.32 -18.81 7.86
N VAL A 194 12.03 -17.97 8.66
CA VAL A 194 12.31 -16.56 8.29
C VAL A 194 13.14 -16.41 7.02
N ARG A 195 13.92 -17.41 6.63
CA ARG A 195 14.71 -17.36 5.39
C ARG A 195 13.90 -17.75 4.18
N SER A 196 13.02 -18.75 4.30
CA SER A 196 12.15 -19.18 3.19
C SER A 196 11.19 -18.05 2.75
N ASP A 197 10.65 -17.30 3.73
CA ASP A 197 9.71 -16.17 3.46
C ASP A 197 10.37 -14.93 2.84
N ARG A 198 11.70 -14.91 2.70
CA ARG A 198 12.44 -13.80 2.07
C ARG A 198 12.88 -14.10 0.63
N GLU A 199 12.73 -15.34 0.20
CA GLU A 199 13.12 -15.81 -1.14
C GLU A 199 11.92 -15.96 -2.09
N ASP A 200 10.68 -15.81 -1.59
CA ASP A 200 9.42 -15.74 -2.35
C ASP A 200 8.93 -14.26 -2.48
#